data_0e72691457650f1a750808b59406feb1
#
_entry.id   0e72691457650f1a750808b59406feb1
#
_cell.length_a   1.000
_cell.length_b   1.000
_cell.length_c   1.000
_cell.angle_alpha   90.00
_cell.angle_beta   90.00
_cell.angle_gamma   90.00
#
_symmetry.space_group_name_H-M   'P 1'
#
loop_
_entity.id
_entity.type
_entity.pdbx_description
1 polymer ?
#
loop_
_entity_poly.entity_id
_entity_poly.type
_entity_poly.pdbx_seq_one_letter_code
_entity_poly.pdbx_strand_id
1 'polypeptide(L)'
;LGWFIPVTPGTKYVSIGGMVANNVHGKNVKKNQLKYYISQIKLLNLQGKIITSSNKKNKKIFDLTVGGFGLTGIIISVKIRLKKVFSNLIEQKIVEFKNYKEFYKAYSKNSQYVYAVSWIDSFDKDYISGLHFFGKHFKTKEYIETKFKDSKIPFYTLVFLKIVLANYFLNKLVNLIFRKYKSIF
;
A
#
# COMPACT_ATOMS: atom_id res chain seq x y z
N LEU A 1 -3.13 18.58 -8.06
CA LEU A 1 -4.51 18.43 -8.56
C LEU A 1 -5.55 18.08 -7.47
N GLY A 2 -5.14 17.79 -6.24
CA GLY A 2 -6.05 17.50 -5.11
C GLY A 2 -6.82 16.17 -5.19
N TRP A 3 -6.40 15.24 -6.06
CA TRP A 3 -7.03 13.93 -6.22
C TRP A 3 -6.00 12.82 -6.07
N PHE A 4 -6.40 11.72 -5.45
CA PHE A 4 -5.53 10.60 -5.14
C PHE A 4 -6.17 9.27 -5.51
N ILE A 5 -5.37 8.30 -5.96
CA ILE A 5 -5.83 6.92 -6.17
C ILE A 5 -6.07 6.31 -4.78
N PRO A 6 -7.30 5.85 -4.47
CA PRO A 6 -7.66 5.45 -3.10
C PRO A 6 -6.83 4.31 -2.53
N VAL A 7 -6.35 3.40 -3.39
CA VAL A 7 -5.54 2.25 -3.02
C VAL A 7 -4.28 2.26 -3.87
N THR A 8 -3.12 2.33 -3.22
CA THR A 8 -1.82 2.38 -3.87
C THR A 8 -0.93 1.25 -3.35
N PRO A 9 -0.19 0.56 -4.24
CA PRO A 9 0.81 -0.43 -3.82
C PRO A 9 2.02 0.23 -3.15
N GLY A 10 2.97 -0.57 -2.68
CA GLY A 10 4.18 -0.10 -2.01
C GLY A 10 5.20 0.61 -2.91
N THR A 11 4.96 0.67 -4.22
CA THR A 11 5.82 1.33 -5.20
C THR A 11 5.03 2.23 -6.15
N LYS A 12 5.65 3.31 -6.62
CA LYS A 12 5.08 4.21 -7.64
C LYS A 12 5.31 3.72 -9.08
N TYR A 13 6.15 2.71 -9.27
CA TYR A 13 6.57 2.21 -10.59
C TYR A 13 5.67 1.09 -11.11
N VAL A 14 4.36 1.29 -11.02
CA VAL A 14 3.36 0.32 -11.49
C VAL A 14 2.44 0.97 -12.50
N SER A 15 2.06 0.23 -13.54
CA SER A 15 1.02 0.67 -14.47
C SER A 15 -0.38 0.43 -13.87
N ILE A 16 -1.36 1.22 -14.29
CA ILE A 16 -2.76 1.03 -13.88
C ILE A 16 -3.28 -0.35 -14.31
N GLY A 17 -2.91 -0.82 -15.52
CA GLY A 17 -3.27 -2.17 -15.97
C GLY A 17 -2.70 -3.25 -15.05
N GLY A 18 -1.44 -3.12 -14.64
CA GLY A 18 -0.81 -4.03 -13.67
C GLY A 18 -1.47 -3.99 -12.30
N MET A 19 -1.86 -2.80 -11.83
CA MET A 19 -2.61 -2.66 -10.57
C MET A 19 -3.95 -3.40 -10.60
N VAL A 20 -4.67 -3.32 -11.73
CA VAL A 20 -5.94 -4.02 -11.92
C VAL A 20 -5.72 -5.54 -12.04
N ALA A 21 -4.78 -5.96 -12.89
CA ALA A 21 -4.48 -7.36 -13.11
C ALA A 21 -4.08 -8.11 -11.84
N ASN A 22 -3.44 -7.42 -10.89
CA ASN A 22 -3.06 -7.97 -9.60
C ASN A 22 -4.06 -7.66 -8.48
N ASN A 23 -5.15 -6.93 -8.77
CA ASN A 23 -6.09 -6.43 -7.76
C ASN A 23 -5.34 -5.87 -6.55
N VAL A 24 -4.40 -4.97 -6.78
CA VAL A 24 -3.48 -4.50 -5.74
C VAL A 24 -4.22 -4.04 -4.50
N HIS A 25 -3.68 -4.39 -3.37
CA HIS A 25 -4.11 -3.87 -2.08
C HIS A 25 -3.19 -2.74 -1.61
N GLY A 26 -3.72 -1.85 -0.79
CA GLY A 26 -2.99 -0.77 -0.15
C GLY A 26 -2.89 -0.96 1.37
N LYS A 27 -2.36 0.04 2.02
CA LYS A 27 -2.28 0.14 3.49
C LYS A 27 -3.60 0.58 4.13
N ASN A 28 -4.68 0.61 3.36
CA ASN A 28 -6.01 1.01 3.83
C ASN A 28 -6.56 0.03 4.85
N VAL A 29 -7.06 0.54 5.97
CA VAL A 29 -7.72 -0.26 7.02
C VAL A 29 -9.03 -0.88 6.50
N LYS A 30 -9.77 -0.12 5.67
CA LYS A 30 -11.03 -0.57 5.06
C LYS A 30 -10.94 -0.42 3.54
N LYS A 31 -11.65 -1.31 2.79
CA LYS A 31 -11.65 -1.29 1.32
C LYS A 31 -10.25 -1.20 0.73
N ASN A 32 -9.38 -2.09 1.16
CA ASN A 32 -7.95 -2.10 0.85
C ASN A 32 -7.59 -2.63 -0.55
N GLN A 33 -8.56 -3.07 -1.35
CA GLN A 33 -8.35 -3.57 -2.70
C GLN A 33 -8.80 -2.55 -3.74
N LEU A 34 -8.07 -2.45 -4.85
CA LEU A 34 -8.37 -1.54 -5.96
C LEU A 34 -9.74 -1.82 -6.59
N LYS A 35 -10.18 -3.08 -6.60
CA LYS A 35 -11.48 -3.53 -7.12
C LYS A 35 -12.66 -2.67 -6.65
N TYR A 36 -12.65 -2.23 -5.39
CA TYR A 36 -13.74 -1.42 -4.83
C TYR A 36 -13.90 -0.04 -5.49
N TYR A 37 -12.89 0.40 -6.21
CA TYR A 37 -12.85 1.75 -6.81
C TYR A 37 -12.90 1.72 -8.33
N ILE A 38 -12.83 0.53 -8.96
CA ILE A 38 -12.97 0.38 -10.41
C ILE A 38 -14.44 0.46 -10.79
N SER A 39 -14.78 1.38 -11.66
CA SER A 39 -16.14 1.52 -12.20
C SER A 39 -16.32 0.83 -13.55
N GLN A 40 -15.26 0.76 -14.37
CA GLN A 40 -15.30 0.16 -15.71
C GLN A 40 -13.90 -0.25 -16.16
N ILE A 41 -13.83 -1.33 -16.95
CA ILE A 41 -12.62 -1.78 -17.67
C ILE A 41 -12.99 -1.95 -19.14
N LYS A 42 -12.12 -1.48 -20.06
CA LYS A 42 -12.13 -1.87 -21.46
C LYS A 42 -10.98 -2.87 -21.68
N LEU A 43 -11.33 -4.03 -22.20
CA LEU A 43 -10.43 -5.16 -22.39
C LEU A 43 -10.42 -5.57 -23.85
N LEU A 44 -9.24 -5.75 -24.44
CA LEU A 44 -9.06 -6.39 -25.73
C LEU A 44 -8.92 -7.90 -25.49
N ASN A 45 -9.86 -8.69 -26.01
CA ASN A 45 -9.82 -10.15 -25.87
C ASN A 45 -8.94 -10.82 -26.95
N LEU A 46 -8.76 -12.14 -26.85
CA LEU A 46 -7.96 -12.92 -27.80
C LEU A 46 -8.54 -12.92 -29.24
N GLN A 47 -9.81 -12.63 -29.41
CA GLN A 47 -10.47 -12.51 -30.73
C GLN A 47 -10.36 -11.10 -31.33
N GLY A 48 -9.54 -10.21 -30.75
CA GLY A 48 -9.38 -8.83 -31.23
C GLY A 48 -10.57 -7.91 -30.95
N LYS A 49 -11.54 -8.34 -30.13
CA LYS A 49 -12.72 -7.53 -29.79
C LYS A 49 -12.52 -6.77 -28.49
N ILE A 50 -12.98 -5.50 -28.47
CA ILE A 50 -12.97 -4.68 -27.26
C ILE A 50 -14.25 -4.94 -26.47
N ILE A 51 -14.06 -5.46 -25.25
CA ILE A 51 -15.14 -5.73 -24.31
C ILE A 51 -15.13 -4.67 -23.21
N THR A 52 -16.28 -4.03 -22.98
CA THR A 52 -16.48 -3.15 -21.82
C THR A 52 -17.13 -3.95 -20.69
N SER A 53 -16.48 -3.96 -19.53
CA SER A 53 -16.94 -4.69 -18.36
C SER A 53 -17.00 -3.82 -17.10
N SER A 54 -17.90 -4.16 -16.20
CA SER A 54 -18.11 -3.46 -14.92
C SER A 54 -18.90 -4.38 -13.96
N ASN A 55 -19.14 -3.94 -12.73
CA ASN A 55 -20.01 -4.66 -11.80
C ASN A 55 -21.45 -4.87 -12.28
N LYS A 56 -21.89 -4.08 -13.31
CA LYS A 56 -23.27 -4.14 -13.85
C LYS A 56 -23.31 -4.72 -15.27
N LYS A 57 -22.23 -4.66 -16.03
CA LYS A 57 -22.15 -5.11 -17.43
C LYS A 57 -20.98 -6.06 -17.60
N ASN A 58 -21.21 -7.24 -18.20
CA ASN A 58 -20.20 -8.28 -18.37
C ASN A 58 -19.47 -8.59 -17.04
N LYS A 59 -20.24 -8.74 -15.97
CA LYS A 59 -19.72 -8.87 -14.58
C LYS A 59 -18.73 -10.03 -14.44
N LYS A 60 -18.99 -11.17 -15.06
CA LYS A 60 -18.10 -12.33 -15.02
C LYS A 60 -16.71 -11.98 -15.57
N ILE A 61 -16.63 -11.27 -16.71
CA ILE A 61 -15.36 -10.81 -17.29
C ILE A 61 -14.68 -9.79 -16.37
N PHE A 62 -15.46 -8.87 -15.80
CA PHE A 62 -14.92 -7.90 -14.83
C PHE A 62 -14.28 -8.62 -13.63
N ASP A 63 -14.98 -9.56 -13.02
CA ASP A 63 -14.51 -10.30 -11.85
C ASP A 63 -13.29 -11.16 -12.16
N LEU A 64 -13.21 -11.75 -13.36
CA LEU A 64 -12.06 -12.52 -13.82
C LEU A 64 -10.84 -11.65 -14.21
N THR A 65 -11.07 -10.41 -14.64
CA THR A 65 -9.98 -9.51 -15.07
C THR A 65 -9.29 -8.88 -13.86
N VAL A 66 -10.06 -8.49 -12.83
CA VAL A 66 -9.51 -7.89 -11.62
C VAL A 66 -8.86 -8.98 -10.75
N GLY A 67 -7.54 -9.00 -10.71
CA GLY A 67 -6.76 -10.07 -10.06
C GLY A 67 -6.53 -11.28 -10.95
N GLY A 68 -6.84 -11.17 -12.25
CA GLY A 68 -6.69 -12.27 -13.22
C GLY A 68 -5.32 -12.34 -13.91
N PHE A 69 -4.32 -11.61 -13.43
CA PHE A 69 -2.93 -11.62 -13.91
C PHE A 69 -2.77 -11.43 -15.44
N GLY A 70 -3.75 -10.73 -16.08
CA GLY A 70 -3.74 -10.49 -17.53
C GLY A 70 -4.27 -11.65 -18.37
N LEU A 71 -4.70 -12.77 -17.78
CA LEU A 71 -5.15 -13.96 -18.50
C LEU A 71 -6.46 -13.76 -19.28
N THR A 72 -7.21 -12.72 -19.01
CA THR A 72 -8.48 -12.41 -19.72
C THR A 72 -8.29 -11.59 -20.98
N GLY A 73 -7.11 -11.02 -21.20
CA GLY A 73 -6.78 -10.14 -22.33
C GLY A 73 -6.03 -8.89 -21.92
N ILE A 74 -5.85 -7.96 -22.86
CA ILE A 74 -5.10 -6.72 -22.63
C ILE A 74 -6.03 -5.62 -22.12
N ILE A 75 -5.72 -5.06 -20.96
CA ILE A 75 -6.46 -3.93 -20.39
C ILE A 75 -6.09 -2.66 -21.16
N ILE A 76 -7.05 -2.09 -21.91
CA ILE A 76 -6.86 -0.88 -22.70
C ILE A 76 -7.10 0.38 -21.86
N SER A 77 -8.17 0.38 -21.07
CA SER A 77 -8.50 1.52 -20.21
C SER A 77 -9.28 1.10 -18.97
N VAL A 78 -9.14 1.90 -17.92
CA VAL A 78 -9.81 1.68 -16.64
C VAL A 78 -10.40 3.00 -16.16
N LYS A 79 -11.67 2.98 -15.73
CA LYS A 79 -12.29 4.10 -15.00
C LYS A 79 -12.20 3.83 -13.51
N ILE A 80 -11.46 4.67 -12.80
CA ILE A 80 -11.26 4.57 -11.35
C ILE A 80 -11.89 5.79 -10.68
N ARG A 81 -12.60 5.58 -9.58
CA ARG A 81 -13.09 6.65 -8.72
C ARG A 81 -11.94 7.12 -7.83
N LEU A 82 -11.55 8.37 -8.00
CA LEU A 82 -10.51 9.00 -7.21
C LEU A 82 -11.07 9.52 -5.88
N LYS A 83 -10.19 9.74 -4.93
CA LYS A 83 -10.47 10.36 -3.63
C LYS A 83 -9.93 11.78 -3.62
N LYS A 84 -10.75 12.75 -3.21
CA LYS A 84 -10.27 14.11 -2.96
C LYS A 84 -9.37 14.14 -1.73
N VAL A 85 -8.23 14.79 -1.84
CA VAL A 85 -7.27 15.00 -0.75
C VAL A 85 -6.86 16.48 -0.70
N PHE A 86 -6.56 16.96 0.50
CA PHE A 86 -6.17 18.35 0.71
C PHE A 86 -4.65 18.55 0.79
N SER A 87 -3.92 17.44 0.88
CA SER A 87 -2.46 17.46 0.95
C SER A 87 -1.88 16.11 0.52
N ASN A 88 -0.65 16.10 0.02
CA ASN A 88 0.17 14.90 -0.17
C ASN A 88 0.90 14.49 1.13
N LEU A 89 0.74 15.26 2.21
CA LEU A 89 1.29 14.93 3.51
C LEU A 89 0.39 13.94 4.26
N ILE A 90 1.01 13.08 5.04
CA ILE A 90 0.35 12.12 5.92
C ILE A 90 0.65 12.49 7.38
N GLU A 91 -0.40 12.73 8.14
CA GLU A 91 -0.31 12.77 9.61
C GLU A 91 -0.13 11.34 10.10
N GLN A 92 0.98 11.06 10.75
CA GLN A 92 1.36 9.73 11.22
C GLN A 92 1.27 9.62 12.74
N LYS A 93 0.80 8.48 13.23
CA LYS A 93 0.88 8.07 14.63
C LYS A 93 1.58 6.73 14.72
N ILE A 94 2.60 6.65 15.57
CA ILE A 94 3.35 5.42 15.83
C ILE A 94 2.96 4.88 17.20
N VAL A 95 2.65 3.58 17.26
CA VAL A 95 2.30 2.87 18.49
C VAL A 95 3.11 1.60 18.59
N GLU A 96 3.89 1.45 19.64
CA GLU A 96 4.63 0.24 19.96
C GLU A 96 3.72 -0.81 20.60
N PHE A 97 3.96 -2.07 20.30
CA PHE A 97 3.32 -3.23 20.94
C PHE A 97 4.36 -4.30 21.26
N LYS A 98 4.15 -4.99 22.39
CA LYS A 98 5.07 -6.00 22.91
C LYS A 98 4.52 -7.43 22.84
N ASN A 99 3.25 -7.58 22.47
CA ASN A 99 2.59 -8.87 22.35
C ASN A 99 1.32 -8.75 21.49
N TYR A 100 0.72 -9.91 21.19
CA TYR A 100 -0.46 -10.01 20.34
C TYR A 100 -1.68 -9.27 20.90
N LYS A 101 -1.86 -9.24 22.22
CA LYS A 101 -2.97 -8.54 22.87
C LYS A 101 -2.85 -7.03 22.70
N GLU A 102 -1.64 -6.49 22.85
CA GLU A 102 -1.35 -5.07 22.63
C GLU A 102 -1.48 -4.70 21.16
N PHE A 103 -1.05 -5.59 20.25
CA PHE A 103 -1.22 -5.43 18.80
C PHE A 103 -2.68 -5.14 18.44
N TYR A 104 -3.62 -6.03 18.84
CA TYR A 104 -5.03 -5.86 18.55
C TYR A 104 -5.65 -4.66 19.27
N LYS A 105 -5.28 -4.42 20.51
CA LYS A 105 -5.76 -3.27 21.28
C LYS A 105 -5.35 -1.95 20.63
N ALA A 106 -4.09 -1.83 20.15
CA ALA A 106 -3.60 -0.67 19.46
C ALA A 106 -4.33 -0.47 18.13
N TYR A 107 -4.54 -1.55 17.35
CA TYR A 107 -5.24 -1.51 16.08
C TYR A 107 -6.70 -1.06 16.26
N SER A 108 -7.44 -1.63 17.20
CA SER A 108 -8.83 -1.29 17.48
C SER A 108 -9.00 0.16 17.93
N LYS A 109 -8.12 0.65 18.82
CA LYS A 109 -8.16 2.03 19.31
C LYS A 109 -7.84 3.09 18.24
N ASN A 110 -7.21 2.69 17.13
CA ASN A 110 -6.80 3.60 16.06
C ASN A 110 -7.55 3.35 14.74
N SER A 111 -8.74 2.74 14.80
CA SER A 111 -9.59 2.43 13.64
C SER A 111 -10.08 3.65 12.84
N GLN A 112 -9.94 4.88 13.39
CA GLN A 112 -10.22 6.15 12.72
C GLN A 112 -9.18 6.52 11.66
N TYR A 113 -7.97 5.95 11.70
CA TYR A 113 -6.97 6.17 10.68
C TYR A 113 -7.32 5.44 9.39
N VAL A 114 -6.99 6.07 8.26
CA VAL A 114 -7.30 5.51 6.92
C VAL A 114 -6.30 4.43 6.53
N TYR A 115 -5.04 4.62 6.93
CA TYR A 115 -3.92 3.75 6.61
C TYR A 115 -3.34 3.15 7.87
N ALA A 116 -2.94 1.88 7.78
CA ALA A 116 -2.19 1.21 8.83
C ALA A 116 -1.19 0.23 8.21
N VAL A 117 0.00 0.18 8.77
CA VAL A 117 1.01 -0.83 8.48
C VAL A 117 1.73 -1.17 9.78
N SER A 118 2.10 -2.44 9.94
CA SER A 118 2.82 -2.88 11.11
C SER A 118 4.17 -3.44 10.70
N TRP A 119 5.19 -3.00 11.38
CA TRP A 119 6.49 -3.66 11.37
C TRP A 119 6.53 -4.61 12.57
N ILE A 120 6.91 -5.87 12.33
CA ILE A 120 6.97 -6.92 13.32
C ILE A 120 8.43 -7.35 13.47
N ASP A 121 8.92 -7.39 14.70
CA ASP A 121 10.22 -7.96 15.03
C ASP A 121 10.11 -9.49 15.12
N SER A 122 10.51 -10.16 14.05
CA SER A 122 10.47 -11.63 13.97
C SER A 122 11.59 -12.33 14.73
N PHE A 123 12.53 -11.57 15.29
CA PHE A 123 13.66 -12.08 16.07
C PHE A 123 13.45 -11.96 17.59
N ASP A 124 12.32 -11.43 18.01
CA ASP A 124 11.93 -11.41 19.41
C ASP A 124 11.54 -12.83 19.83
N LYS A 125 12.28 -13.38 20.83
CA LYS A 125 12.11 -14.78 21.25
C LYS A 125 10.79 -15.06 21.94
N ASP A 126 10.19 -14.03 22.52
CA ASP A 126 9.07 -14.23 23.43
C ASP A 126 7.72 -13.89 22.80
N TYR A 127 7.62 -13.27 21.64
CA TYR A 127 6.33 -13.01 20.98
C TYR A 127 6.43 -11.96 19.87
N ILE A 128 5.32 -11.71 19.22
CA ILE A 128 5.13 -10.66 18.23
C ILE A 128 5.22 -9.28 18.87
N SER A 129 6.39 -8.66 18.79
CA SER A 129 6.59 -7.26 19.17
C SER A 129 6.85 -6.38 17.94
N GLY A 130 6.62 -5.08 18.03
CA GLY A 130 6.86 -4.20 16.90
C GLY A 130 6.22 -2.83 16.99
N LEU A 131 6.02 -2.22 15.83
CA LEU A 131 5.47 -0.87 15.69
C LEU A 131 4.28 -0.87 14.73
N HIS A 132 3.20 -0.22 15.11
CA HIS A 132 2.14 0.20 14.21
C HIS A 132 2.39 1.61 13.72
N PHE A 133 2.24 1.81 12.42
CA PHE A 133 2.22 3.10 11.78
C PHE A 133 0.81 3.36 11.26
N PHE A 134 0.08 4.26 11.91
CA PHE A 134 -1.24 4.70 11.49
C PHE A 134 -1.12 6.02 10.74
N GLY A 135 -1.88 6.19 9.67
CA GLY A 135 -1.80 7.39 8.85
C GLY A 135 -3.15 7.86 8.32
N LYS A 136 -3.26 9.17 8.13
CA LYS A 136 -4.35 9.81 7.40
C LYS A 136 -3.81 11.04 6.67
N HIS A 137 -4.46 11.42 5.56
CA HIS A 137 -4.09 12.66 4.87
C HIS A 137 -4.25 13.85 5.81
N PHE A 138 -3.23 14.70 5.83
CA PHE A 138 -3.28 15.95 6.57
C PHE A 138 -4.37 16.85 5.96
N LYS A 139 -5.25 17.40 6.81
CA LYS A 139 -6.34 18.27 6.39
C LYS A 139 -5.91 19.72 6.49
N THR A 140 -6.03 20.44 5.39
CA THR A 140 -5.79 21.88 5.30
C THR A 140 -6.99 22.57 4.67
N LYS A 141 -7.09 23.90 4.80
CA LYS A 141 -8.12 24.70 4.12
C LYS A 141 -7.87 24.74 2.61
N GLU A 142 -6.61 24.88 2.20
CA GLU A 142 -6.16 24.90 0.81
C GLU A 142 -5.29 23.68 0.50
N TYR A 143 -5.20 23.30 -0.79
CA TYR A 143 -4.35 22.20 -1.20
C TYR A 143 -2.88 22.56 -1.05
N ILE A 144 -2.16 21.75 -0.27
CA ILE A 144 -0.71 21.87 -0.08
C ILE A 144 -0.01 20.71 -0.77
N GLU A 145 0.95 21.03 -1.62
CA GLU A 145 1.85 20.06 -2.24
C GLU A 145 3.30 20.33 -1.83
N THR A 146 3.92 19.35 -1.23
CA THR A 146 5.36 19.37 -0.97
C THR A 146 6.08 18.54 -2.04
N LYS A 147 7.15 19.10 -2.61
CA LYS A 147 8.02 18.37 -3.53
C LYS A 147 8.99 17.52 -2.74
N PHE A 148 8.94 16.22 -2.94
CA PHE A 148 9.92 15.29 -2.38
C PHE A 148 11.04 15.06 -3.39
N LYS A 149 12.29 15.16 -2.92
CA LYS A 149 13.44 14.79 -3.72
C LYS A 149 13.58 13.26 -3.69
N ASP A 150 13.56 12.63 -4.87
CA ASP A 150 13.82 11.19 -4.97
C ASP A 150 15.27 10.92 -4.56
N SER A 151 15.48 10.25 -3.43
CA SER A 151 16.80 9.74 -3.07
C SER A 151 17.02 8.39 -3.75
N LYS A 152 18.00 8.31 -4.64
CA LYS A 152 18.47 7.03 -5.16
C LYS A 152 19.27 6.33 -4.07
N ILE A 153 18.82 5.14 -3.67
CA ILE A 153 19.59 4.30 -2.75
C ILE A 153 20.79 3.75 -3.53
N PRO A 154 22.04 4.04 -3.11
CA PRO A 154 23.22 3.54 -3.79
C PRO A 154 23.26 2.00 -3.79
N PHE A 155 23.78 1.41 -4.88
CA PHE A 155 23.81 -0.06 -5.04
C PHE A 155 24.54 -0.77 -3.88
N TYR A 156 25.63 -0.21 -3.38
CA TYR A 156 26.36 -0.77 -2.24
C TYR A 156 25.54 -0.82 -0.95
N THR A 157 24.59 0.11 -0.77
CA THR A 157 23.66 0.10 0.36
C THR A 157 22.70 -1.10 0.27
N LEU A 158 22.27 -1.47 -0.94
CA LEU A 158 21.43 -2.64 -1.16
C LEU A 158 22.19 -3.94 -0.90
N VAL A 159 23.48 -4.01 -1.29
CA VAL A 159 24.36 -5.15 -1.01
C VAL A 159 24.60 -5.28 0.50
N PHE A 160 24.93 -4.18 1.17
CA PHE A 160 25.08 -4.14 2.62
C PHE A 160 23.79 -4.59 3.33
N LEU A 161 22.64 -4.10 2.88
CA LEU A 161 21.35 -4.48 3.44
C LEU A 161 21.08 -6.00 3.29
N LYS A 162 21.44 -6.62 2.16
CA LYS A 162 21.35 -8.07 1.99
C LYS A 162 22.20 -8.85 3.00
N ILE A 163 23.43 -8.41 3.24
CA ILE A 163 24.33 -9.03 4.23
C ILE A 163 23.74 -8.89 5.63
N VAL A 164 23.25 -7.71 5.98
CA VAL A 164 22.62 -7.45 7.27
C VAL A 164 21.39 -8.33 7.48
N LEU A 165 20.51 -8.42 6.47
CA LEU A 165 19.29 -9.22 6.53
C LEU A 165 19.55 -10.74 6.59
N ALA A 166 20.68 -11.19 6.05
CA ALA A 166 21.10 -12.59 6.13
C ALA A 166 21.76 -12.97 7.47
N ASN A 167 22.14 -12.00 8.28
CA ASN A 167 22.85 -12.25 9.54
C ASN A 167 21.95 -11.94 10.74
N TYR A 168 21.70 -12.96 11.57
CA TYR A 168 20.84 -12.87 12.75
C TYR A 168 21.26 -11.75 13.73
N PHE A 169 22.55 -11.65 14.04
CA PHE A 169 23.10 -10.65 14.97
C PHE A 169 22.91 -9.23 14.45
N LEU A 170 23.25 -9.00 13.18
CA LEU A 170 23.11 -7.69 12.53
C LEU A 170 21.66 -7.28 12.40
N ASN A 171 20.76 -8.23 12.13
CA ASN A 171 19.32 -7.97 12.10
C ASN A 171 18.77 -7.54 13.46
N LYS A 172 19.20 -8.21 14.54
CA LYS A 172 18.82 -7.84 15.90
C LYS A 172 19.28 -6.43 16.27
N LEU A 173 20.50 -6.05 15.85
CA LEU A 173 21.03 -4.70 16.05
C LEU A 173 20.23 -3.66 15.25
N VAL A 174 19.92 -3.94 13.98
CA VAL A 174 19.09 -3.06 13.13
C VAL A 174 17.70 -2.86 13.72
N ASN A 175 17.07 -3.92 14.23
CA ASN A 175 15.78 -3.83 14.88
C ASN A 175 15.81 -2.96 16.14
N LEU A 176 16.88 -3.05 16.91
CA LEU A 176 17.11 -2.22 18.10
C LEU A 176 17.29 -0.74 17.75
N ILE A 177 18.05 -0.46 16.68
CA ILE A 177 18.23 0.88 16.13
C ILE A 177 16.90 1.42 15.59
N PHE A 178 16.15 0.61 14.84
CA PHE A 178 14.85 1.00 14.29
C PHE A 178 13.83 1.37 15.39
N ARG A 179 13.80 0.60 16.48
CA ARG A 179 12.96 0.93 17.64
C ARG A 179 13.36 2.25 18.31
N LYS A 180 14.67 2.51 18.42
CA LYS A 180 15.20 3.73 19.07
C LYS A 180 14.94 4.98 18.22
N TYR A 181 15.08 4.88 16.90
CA TYR A 181 14.99 6.01 15.96
C TYR A 181 13.72 5.99 15.12
N LYS A 182 12.63 5.43 15.64
CA LYS A 182 11.33 5.29 14.97
C LYS A 182 10.73 6.59 14.40
N SER A 183 11.24 7.74 14.81
CA SER A 183 10.81 9.06 14.30
C SER A 183 11.50 9.48 13.00
N ILE A 184 12.52 8.73 12.52
CA ILE A 184 13.30 9.06 11.33
C ILE A 184 12.65 8.46 10.05
N PHE A 185 11.76 7.49 10.21
CA PHE A 185 11.03 6.80 9.15
C PHE A 185 9.54 7.17 9.20
#